data_693b3af8bdf3e426a799cf76d3d25dfc
#
_entry.id   693b3af8bdf3e426a799cf76d3d25dfc
#
_cell.length_a   1.000
_cell.length_b   1.000
_cell.length_c   1.000
_cell.angle_alpha   90.00
_cell.angle_beta   90.00
_cell.angle_gamma   90.00
#
_symmetry.space_group_name_H-M   'P 1'
#
loop_
_entity.id
_entity.type
_entity.pdbx_description
1 polymer ?
#
loop_
_entity_poly.entity_id
_entity_poly.type
_entity_poly.pdbx_seq_one_letter_code
_entity_poly.pdbx_strand_id
1 'polypeptide(L)'
;MATATEYEQAIKSRHHESLIDLWNHCLDDSYDKSFWKEGKLLEYIVLRGFEIEEEDCVTYPYNVDDKDVNYGGPIEQIDGAVHVDELHALVECKDYDKAKIKVEPLAKMRNQLARRHGAMFGMFFTITNVSTPAQIQVKFMAPQLIIILGKEDIDYCIRHQCFIPCMRAKYRMAVEKCVYNYEFYMHDVDFGDYAGEPLF
;
A
#
# COMPACT_ATOMS: atom_id res chain seq x y z
N MET A 1 -15.55 14.82 -12.63
CA MET A 1 -14.55 14.17 -11.78
C MET A 1 -15.24 12.97 -11.16
N ALA A 2 -14.69 11.77 -11.31
CA ALA A 2 -15.32 10.56 -10.80
C ALA A 2 -15.37 10.54 -9.25
N THR A 3 -16.37 9.89 -8.72
CA THR A 3 -16.58 9.68 -7.28
C THR A 3 -15.81 8.44 -6.78
N ALA A 4 -15.66 8.31 -5.45
CA ALA A 4 -15.04 7.13 -4.85
C ALA A 4 -15.75 5.82 -5.26
N THR A 5 -17.09 5.84 -5.33
CA THR A 5 -17.90 4.70 -5.76
C THR A 5 -17.64 4.33 -7.22
N GLU A 6 -17.48 5.32 -8.11
CA GLU A 6 -17.16 5.07 -9.53
C GLU A 6 -15.74 4.49 -9.69
N TYR A 7 -14.78 4.96 -8.92
CA TYR A 7 -13.44 4.37 -8.88
C TYR A 7 -13.48 2.92 -8.43
N GLU A 8 -14.20 2.64 -7.33
CA GLU A 8 -14.33 1.29 -6.79
C GLU A 8 -15.01 0.33 -7.78
N GLN A 9 -16.07 0.76 -8.43
CA GLN A 9 -16.74 -0.02 -9.49
C GLN A 9 -15.79 -0.29 -10.66
N ALA A 10 -15.06 0.72 -11.12
CA ALA A 10 -14.13 0.60 -12.23
C ALA A 10 -12.97 -0.37 -11.91
N ILE A 11 -12.44 -0.36 -10.68
CA ILE A 11 -11.33 -1.23 -10.31
C ILE A 11 -11.80 -2.65 -10.02
N LYS A 12 -12.92 -2.84 -9.33
CA LYS A 12 -13.49 -4.17 -9.03
C LYS A 12 -13.87 -4.97 -10.27
N SER A 13 -14.13 -4.30 -11.38
CA SER A 13 -14.35 -4.96 -12.67
C SER A 13 -13.07 -5.53 -13.30
N ARG A 14 -11.90 -5.20 -12.78
CA ARG A 14 -10.60 -5.65 -13.29
C ARG A 14 -10.24 -7.01 -12.71
N HIS A 15 -9.92 -7.94 -13.59
CA HIS A 15 -9.25 -9.19 -13.28
C HIS A 15 -7.74 -9.05 -13.52
N HIS A 16 -6.96 -10.06 -13.23
CA HIS A 16 -5.50 -9.99 -13.20
C HIS A 16 -4.87 -9.37 -14.46
N GLU A 17 -5.19 -9.91 -15.65
CA GLU A 17 -4.63 -9.41 -16.92
C GLU A 17 -4.95 -7.93 -17.15
N SER A 18 -6.20 -7.53 -16.93
CA SER A 18 -6.62 -6.15 -17.10
C SER A 18 -6.06 -5.22 -16.01
N LEU A 19 -5.66 -5.76 -14.86
CA LEU A 19 -4.94 -5.00 -13.84
C LEU A 19 -3.48 -4.76 -14.25
N ILE A 20 -2.82 -5.74 -14.89
CA ILE A 20 -1.50 -5.57 -15.50
C ILE A 20 -1.52 -4.45 -16.55
N ASP A 21 -2.52 -4.45 -17.43
CA ASP A 21 -2.68 -3.40 -18.44
C ASP A 21 -2.85 -2.03 -17.78
N LEU A 22 -3.69 -1.95 -16.75
CA LEU A 22 -3.91 -0.70 -16.02
C LEU A 22 -2.65 -0.23 -15.29
N TRP A 23 -1.85 -1.15 -14.76
CA TRP A 23 -0.55 -0.85 -14.17
C TRP A 23 0.42 -0.28 -15.20
N ASN A 24 0.53 -0.88 -16.37
CA ASN A 24 1.36 -0.37 -17.46
C ASN A 24 0.92 1.06 -17.85
N HIS A 25 -0.39 1.33 -17.90
CA HIS A 25 -0.93 2.67 -18.13
C HIS A 25 -0.63 3.64 -16.96
N CYS A 26 -0.61 3.16 -15.73
CA CYS A 26 -0.21 3.98 -14.57
C CYS A 26 1.21 4.51 -14.72
N LEU A 27 2.10 3.70 -15.29
CA LEU A 27 3.51 4.05 -15.51
C LEU A 27 3.75 4.87 -16.79
N ASP A 28 2.77 4.95 -17.69
CA ASP A 28 2.87 5.68 -18.95
C ASP A 28 2.38 7.13 -18.77
N ASP A 29 3.31 8.09 -18.89
CA ASP A 29 3.00 9.52 -18.81
C ASP A 29 2.13 10.02 -19.97
N SER A 30 2.08 9.28 -21.10
CA SER A 30 1.26 9.61 -22.27
C SER A 30 -0.20 9.14 -22.15
N TYR A 31 -0.49 8.26 -21.19
CA TYR A 31 -1.83 7.72 -20.99
C TYR A 31 -2.78 8.75 -20.38
N ASP A 32 -3.98 8.87 -20.93
CA ASP A 32 -5.01 9.75 -20.38
C ASP A 32 -5.56 9.21 -19.06
N LYS A 33 -5.07 9.77 -17.95
CA LYS A 33 -5.50 9.47 -16.59
C LYS A 33 -6.64 10.36 -16.11
N SER A 34 -7.33 11.08 -17.00
CA SER A 34 -8.36 12.08 -16.64
C SER A 34 -9.54 11.53 -15.84
N PHE A 35 -9.84 10.23 -16.00
CA PHE A 35 -10.84 9.54 -15.16
C PHE A 35 -10.38 9.50 -13.69
N TRP A 36 -9.10 9.24 -13.42
CA TRP A 36 -8.54 9.14 -12.10
C TRP A 36 -8.01 10.48 -11.59
N LYS A 37 -8.40 10.87 -10.39
CA LYS A 37 -7.75 12.00 -9.73
C LYS A 37 -6.29 11.64 -9.45
N GLU A 38 -5.41 12.64 -9.45
CA GLU A 38 -3.98 12.47 -9.15
C GLU A 38 -3.74 11.58 -7.90
N GLY A 39 -2.88 10.58 -8.03
CA GLY A 39 -2.56 9.60 -7.00
C GLY A 39 -3.59 8.48 -6.81
N LYS A 40 -4.85 8.64 -7.24
CA LYS A 40 -5.91 7.65 -6.99
C LYS A 40 -5.70 6.34 -7.76
N LEU A 41 -5.16 6.42 -8.96
CA LEU A 41 -4.95 5.22 -9.77
C LEU A 41 -4.07 4.19 -9.05
N LEU A 42 -2.95 4.62 -8.47
CA LEU A 42 -2.04 3.74 -7.72
C LEU A 42 -2.73 3.13 -6.49
N GLU A 43 -3.48 3.93 -5.72
CA GLU A 43 -4.21 3.45 -4.54
C GLU A 43 -5.14 2.28 -4.90
N TYR A 44 -5.94 2.44 -5.94
CA TYR A 44 -6.91 1.42 -6.34
C TYR A 44 -6.26 0.20 -6.99
N ILE A 45 -5.18 0.37 -7.77
CA ILE A 45 -4.43 -0.76 -8.34
C ILE A 45 -3.86 -1.65 -7.24
N VAL A 46 -3.21 -1.06 -6.24
CA VAL A 46 -2.59 -1.80 -5.13
C VAL A 46 -3.64 -2.59 -4.35
N LEU A 47 -4.75 -1.93 -3.96
CA LEU A 47 -5.82 -2.60 -3.21
C LEU A 47 -6.45 -3.73 -4.01
N ARG A 48 -6.70 -3.51 -5.32
CA ARG A 48 -7.23 -4.56 -6.18
C ARG A 48 -6.28 -5.73 -6.33
N GLY A 49 -4.97 -5.49 -6.34
CA GLY A 49 -3.96 -6.54 -6.35
C GLY A 49 -4.13 -7.51 -5.18
N PHE A 50 -4.32 -7.01 -3.97
CA PHE A 50 -4.63 -7.84 -2.80
C PHE A 50 -5.97 -8.55 -2.92
N GLU A 51 -7.03 -7.83 -3.31
CA GLU A 51 -8.39 -8.38 -3.38
C GLU A 51 -8.53 -9.49 -4.44
N ILE A 52 -7.69 -9.50 -5.49
CA ILE A 52 -7.64 -10.61 -6.46
C ILE A 52 -7.05 -11.88 -5.85
N GLU A 53 -6.12 -11.75 -4.90
CA GLU A 53 -5.51 -12.90 -4.22
C GLU A 53 -6.42 -13.44 -3.11
N GLU A 54 -7.11 -12.56 -2.38
CA GLU A 54 -8.03 -12.93 -1.29
C GLU A 54 -9.20 -11.96 -1.25
N GLU A 55 -10.43 -12.48 -1.45
CA GLU A 55 -11.66 -11.69 -1.41
C GLU A 55 -11.88 -11.09 -0.01
N ASP A 56 -12.46 -9.90 0.04
CA ASP A 56 -12.79 -9.16 1.28
C ASP A 56 -11.60 -8.78 2.17
N CYS A 57 -10.36 -8.99 1.72
CA CYS A 57 -9.16 -8.63 2.50
C CYS A 57 -8.84 -7.12 2.48
N VAL A 58 -9.56 -6.30 1.71
CA VAL A 58 -9.26 -4.87 1.58
C VAL A 58 -10.41 -3.97 2.02
N THR A 59 -10.04 -2.81 2.54
CA THR A 59 -10.95 -1.66 2.68
C THR A 59 -10.45 -0.57 1.74
N TYR A 60 -11.28 -0.17 0.78
CA TYR A 60 -11.00 0.90 -0.16
C TYR A 60 -10.92 2.27 0.54
N PRO A 61 -10.42 3.33 -0.13
CA PRO A 61 -10.19 4.62 0.49
C PRO A 61 -11.40 5.15 1.27
N TYR A 62 -11.17 5.57 2.50
CA TYR A 62 -12.23 6.04 3.39
C TYR A 62 -11.78 7.23 4.24
N ASN A 63 -12.77 7.94 4.77
CA ASN A 63 -12.56 9.02 5.72
C ASN A 63 -12.85 8.55 7.14
N VAL A 64 -12.06 9.03 8.07
CA VAL A 64 -12.35 8.91 9.50
C VAL A 64 -12.99 10.21 9.94
N ASP A 65 -14.25 10.13 10.37
CA ASP A 65 -15.03 11.26 10.89
C ASP A 65 -15.22 11.09 12.40
N ASP A 66 -15.03 12.17 13.15
CA ASP A 66 -15.46 12.22 14.53
C ASP A 66 -16.87 12.82 14.59
N LYS A 67 -17.84 11.97 14.87
CA LYS A 67 -19.26 12.38 14.97
C LYS A 67 -19.53 13.28 16.16
N ASP A 68 -18.67 13.26 17.16
CA ASP A 68 -18.81 14.03 18.40
C ASP A 68 -18.19 15.43 18.30
N VAL A 69 -17.32 15.64 17.29
CA VAL A 69 -16.71 16.95 17.01
C VAL A 69 -17.25 17.50 15.69
N ASN A 70 -18.06 18.53 15.79
CA ASN A 70 -18.63 19.22 14.62
C ASN A 70 -17.55 20.04 13.88
N TYR A 71 -16.54 19.36 13.31
CA TYR A 71 -15.35 19.97 12.70
C TYR A 71 -15.57 20.39 11.24
N GLY A 72 -16.69 20.02 10.62
CA GLY A 72 -17.03 20.43 9.26
C GLY A 72 -16.29 19.71 8.13
N GLY A 73 -15.65 18.56 8.43
CA GLY A 73 -14.95 17.73 7.43
C GLY A 73 -14.30 16.49 8.04
N PRO A 74 -13.74 15.60 7.22
CA PRO A 74 -13.06 14.41 7.71
C PRO A 74 -11.80 14.80 8.50
N ILE A 75 -11.60 14.13 9.65
CA ILE A 75 -10.40 14.29 10.49
C ILE A 75 -9.20 13.69 9.78
N GLU A 76 -9.43 12.60 9.05
CA GLU A 76 -8.37 11.84 8.41
C GLU A 76 -8.88 11.13 7.16
N GLN A 77 -8.09 11.21 6.09
CA GLN A 77 -8.29 10.39 4.90
C GLN A 77 -7.27 9.25 4.90
N ILE A 78 -7.75 8.03 4.68
CA ILE A 78 -6.96 6.80 4.58
C ILE A 78 -7.04 6.29 3.16
N ASP A 79 -5.89 5.99 2.54
CA ASP A 79 -5.83 5.51 1.16
C ASP A 79 -6.30 4.05 1.04
N GLY A 80 -6.34 3.31 2.14
CA GLY A 80 -6.92 1.97 2.25
C GLY A 80 -6.41 1.20 3.44
N ALA A 81 -6.94 -0.01 3.62
CA ALA A 81 -6.45 -0.97 4.60
C ALA A 81 -6.48 -2.38 4.02
N VAL A 82 -5.58 -3.24 4.51
CA VAL A 82 -5.50 -4.67 4.15
C VAL A 82 -5.56 -5.50 5.42
N HIS A 83 -6.34 -6.57 5.38
CA HIS A 83 -6.56 -7.50 6.47
C HIS A 83 -6.35 -8.93 5.95
N VAL A 84 -5.28 -9.58 6.36
CA VAL A 84 -4.97 -10.95 5.97
C VAL A 84 -4.53 -11.70 7.21
N ASP A 85 -5.25 -12.73 7.59
CA ASP A 85 -5.06 -13.45 8.86
C ASP A 85 -5.00 -12.46 10.05
N GLU A 86 -3.96 -12.53 10.87
CA GLU A 86 -3.74 -11.64 12.01
C GLU A 86 -3.02 -10.32 11.63
N LEU A 87 -2.69 -10.14 10.35
CA LEU A 87 -2.01 -8.95 9.87
C LEU A 87 -3.01 -7.88 9.44
N HIS A 88 -2.92 -6.72 10.07
CA HIS A 88 -3.73 -5.55 9.74
C HIS A 88 -2.81 -4.40 9.35
N ALA A 89 -2.96 -3.90 8.14
CA ALA A 89 -2.13 -2.82 7.62
C ALA A 89 -2.94 -1.65 7.13
N LEU A 90 -2.48 -0.42 7.44
CA LEU A 90 -2.88 0.76 6.69
C LEU A 90 -2.08 0.87 5.40
N VAL A 91 -2.74 1.31 4.36
CA VAL A 91 -2.12 1.60 3.06
C VAL A 91 -2.00 3.10 2.86
N GLU A 92 -0.84 3.55 2.46
CA GLU A 92 -0.58 4.90 1.95
C GLU A 92 0.15 4.78 0.62
N CYS A 93 -0.35 5.44 -0.41
CA CYS A 93 0.22 5.43 -1.75
C CYS A 93 0.73 6.81 -2.15
N LYS A 94 1.92 6.88 -2.75
CA LYS A 94 2.48 8.13 -3.27
C LYS A 94 3.02 7.95 -4.67
N ASP A 95 2.36 8.66 -5.58
CA ASP A 95 2.73 8.76 -6.98
C ASP A 95 3.23 10.20 -7.22
N TYR A 96 4.53 10.42 -7.03
CA TYR A 96 5.15 11.71 -7.34
C TYR A 96 5.94 11.61 -8.65
N ASP A 97 5.63 12.43 -9.62
CA ASP A 97 6.21 12.38 -10.96
C ASP A 97 7.75 12.38 -11.01
N LYS A 98 8.44 13.07 -10.13
CA LYS A 98 9.92 13.20 -10.17
C LYS A 98 10.56 13.44 -8.81
N ALA A 99 9.81 13.71 -7.79
CA ALA A 99 10.35 14.03 -6.48
C ALA A 99 10.53 12.77 -5.63
N LYS A 100 11.71 12.62 -5.02
CA LYS A 100 11.92 11.55 -4.03
C LYS A 100 10.97 11.70 -2.84
N ILE A 101 10.47 10.58 -2.34
CA ILE A 101 9.70 10.55 -1.09
C ILE A 101 10.58 11.09 0.05
N LYS A 102 10.08 12.12 0.70
CA LYS A 102 10.71 12.74 1.87
C LYS A 102 10.17 12.12 3.16
N VAL A 103 10.57 12.67 4.30
CA VAL A 103 10.20 12.19 5.63
C VAL A 103 8.73 12.43 5.96
N GLU A 104 8.15 13.53 5.46
CA GLU A 104 6.83 14.01 5.88
C GLU A 104 5.69 13.01 5.63
N PRO A 105 5.57 12.33 4.46
CA PRO A 105 4.53 11.32 4.25
C PRO A 105 4.64 10.14 5.21
N LEU A 106 5.86 9.69 5.50
CA LEU A 106 6.10 8.59 6.45
C LEU A 106 5.79 9.01 7.90
N ALA A 107 6.11 10.23 8.27
CA ALA A 107 5.75 10.80 9.58
C ALA A 107 4.22 10.94 9.72
N LYS A 108 3.51 11.34 8.65
CA LYS A 108 2.03 11.34 8.62
C LYS A 108 1.50 9.93 8.90
N MET A 109 1.98 8.92 8.17
CA MET A 109 1.55 7.54 8.34
C MET A 109 1.84 7.01 9.75
N ARG A 110 3.01 7.31 10.31
CA ARG A 110 3.33 6.99 11.71
C ARG A 110 2.30 7.57 12.68
N ASN A 111 1.91 8.83 12.50
CA ASN A 111 0.90 9.48 13.34
C ASN A 111 -0.48 8.84 13.17
N GLN A 112 -0.82 8.38 11.97
CA GLN A 112 -2.05 7.63 11.70
C GLN A 112 -2.06 6.31 12.45
N LEU A 113 -0.96 5.56 12.43
CA LEU A 113 -0.80 4.30 13.16
C LEU A 113 -0.84 4.51 14.67
N ALA A 114 -0.20 5.56 15.18
CA ALA A 114 -0.14 5.87 16.62
C ALA A 114 -1.51 6.19 17.24
N ARG A 115 -2.49 6.59 16.43
CA ARG A 115 -3.88 6.84 16.89
C ARG A 115 -4.74 5.59 16.93
N ARG A 116 -4.25 4.45 16.46
CA ARG A 116 -5.00 3.19 16.37
C ARG A 116 -4.58 2.24 17.47
N HIS A 117 -5.56 1.52 18.01
CA HIS A 117 -5.30 0.46 18.97
C HIS A 117 -5.03 -0.85 18.22
N GLY A 118 -4.14 -1.67 18.75
CA GLY A 118 -3.83 -3.00 18.22
C GLY A 118 -2.55 -3.04 17.38
N ALA A 119 -2.31 -4.20 16.78
CA ALA A 119 -1.09 -4.53 16.06
C ALA A 119 -1.16 -4.14 14.58
N MET A 120 -1.56 -2.89 14.29
CA MET A 120 -1.53 -2.40 12.92
C MET A 120 -0.14 -1.92 12.54
N PHE A 121 0.24 -2.19 11.30
CA PHE A 121 1.45 -1.62 10.69
C PHE A 121 1.09 -0.82 9.43
N GLY A 122 2.08 -0.14 8.86
CA GLY A 122 1.92 0.64 7.64
C GLY A 122 2.54 -0.04 6.44
N MET A 123 1.84 -0.07 5.33
CA MET A 123 2.39 -0.34 4.01
C MET A 123 2.42 0.93 3.19
N PHE A 124 3.62 1.37 2.85
CA PHE A 124 3.85 2.56 2.06
C PHE A 124 4.25 2.20 0.64
N PHE A 125 3.37 2.45 -0.31
CA PHE A 125 3.56 2.15 -1.73
C PHE A 125 4.03 3.39 -2.48
N THR A 126 5.06 3.24 -3.32
CA THR A 126 5.56 4.34 -4.12
C THR A 126 6.19 3.89 -5.43
N ILE A 127 5.95 4.63 -6.50
CA ILE A 127 6.61 4.43 -7.80
C ILE A 127 7.88 5.28 -7.95
N THR A 128 8.19 6.10 -6.95
CA THR A 128 9.40 6.93 -6.92
C THR A 128 10.34 6.54 -5.81
N ASN A 129 11.61 6.88 -5.97
CA ASN A 129 12.64 6.57 -4.98
C ASN A 129 12.38 7.27 -3.64
N VAL A 130 12.63 6.54 -2.55
CA VAL A 130 12.61 7.09 -1.19
C VAL A 130 13.97 7.72 -0.89
N SER A 131 13.97 8.94 -0.33
CA SER A 131 15.20 9.63 0.03
C SER A 131 15.93 8.91 1.17
N THR A 132 17.27 8.97 1.20
CA THR A 132 18.08 8.36 2.26
C THR A 132 17.65 8.80 3.68
N PRO A 133 17.39 10.10 3.95
CA PRO A 133 16.86 10.50 5.26
C PRO A 133 15.53 9.83 5.61
N ALA A 134 14.64 9.65 4.64
CA ALA A 134 13.35 8.99 4.85
C ALA A 134 13.53 7.49 5.16
N GLN A 135 14.41 6.80 4.44
CA GLN A 135 14.74 5.39 4.71
C GLN A 135 15.36 5.20 6.12
N ILE A 136 16.23 6.12 6.54
CA ILE A 136 16.81 6.10 7.88
C ILE A 136 15.72 6.34 8.94
N GLN A 137 14.86 7.32 8.70
CA GLN A 137 13.77 7.67 9.62
C GLN A 137 12.84 6.50 9.92
N VAL A 138 12.50 5.66 8.94
CA VAL A 138 11.64 4.49 9.13
C VAL A 138 12.18 3.55 10.22
N LYS A 139 13.51 3.37 10.30
CA LYS A 139 14.16 2.55 11.32
C LYS A 139 13.97 3.06 12.76
N PHE A 140 13.69 4.34 12.93
CA PHE A 140 13.51 4.99 14.23
C PHE A 140 12.05 5.31 14.55
N MET A 141 11.10 4.76 13.78
CA MET A 141 9.68 5.02 14.01
C MET A 141 9.02 4.08 15.03
N ALA A 142 9.79 3.16 15.62
CA ALA A 142 9.24 2.27 16.65
C ALA A 142 8.43 3.02 17.72
N PRO A 143 7.33 2.45 18.24
CA PRO A 143 6.86 1.08 17.96
C PRO A 143 6.05 0.91 16.67
N GLN A 144 5.76 1.97 15.92
CA GLN A 144 5.01 1.85 14.67
C GLN A 144 5.92 1.28 13.57
N LEU A 145 5.52 0.15 13.02
CA LEU A 145 6.18 -0.49 11.91
C LEU A 145 5.64 0.09 10.58
N ILE A 146 6.53 0.50 9.70
CA ILE A 146 6.20 0.87 8.32
C ILE A 146 7.12 0.09 7.39
N ILE A 147 6.56 -0.68 6.47
CA ILE A 147 7.28 -1.33 5.39
C ILE A 147 7.06 -0.56 4.08
N ILE A 148 8.08 -0.54 3.24
CA ILE A 148 8.06 0.20 1.98
C ILE A 148 8.04 -0.79 0.82
N LEU A 149 7.10 -0.58 -0.12
CA LEU A 149 7.03 -1.29 -1.39
C LEU A 149 7.31 -0.29 -2.51
N GLY A 150 8.44 -0.49 -3.18
CA GLY A 150 8.86 0.31 -4.32
C GLY A 150 8.18 -0.14 -5.62
N LYS A 151 8.46 0.59 -6.70
CA LYS A 151 7.93 0.31 -8.04
C LYS A 151 8.18 -1.14 -8.47
N GLU A 152 9.39 -1.64 -8.22
CA GLU A 152 9.82 -2.97 -8.61
C GLU A 152 9.07 -4.06 -7.85
N ASP A 153 8.85 -3.88 -6.53
CA ASP A 153 8.01 -4.78 -5.74
C ASP A 153 6.56 -4.78 -6.24
N ILE A 154 6.01 -3.61 -6.53
CA ILE A 154 4.63 -3.47 -7.03
C ILE A 154 4.48 -4.15 -8.38
N ASP A 155 5.41 -3.88 -9.33
CA ASP A 155 5.41 -4.50 -10.66
C ASP A 155 5.47 -6.03 -10.56
N TYR A 156 6.37 -6.53 -9.72
CA TYR A 156 6.51 -7.96 -9.49
C TYR A 156 5.23 -8.57 -8.89
N CYS A 157 4.67 -7.95 -7.86
CA CYS A 157 3.46 -8.44 -7.21
C CYS A 157 2.25 -8.45 -8.16
N ILE A 158 2.09 -7.40 -8.97
CA ILE A 158 1.01 -7.35 -9.95
C ILE A 158 1.15 -8.48 -10.97
N ARG A 159 2.34 -8.70 -11.53
CA ARG A 159 2.56 -9.71 -12.58
C ARG A 159 2.42 -11.14 -12.07
N HIS A 160 2.78 -11.39 -10.82
CA HIS A 160 2.83 -12.74 -10.24
C HIS A 160 1.69 -13.03 -9.25
N GLN A 161 0.76 -12.10 -9.02
CA GLN A 161 -0.32 -12.23 -8.02
C GLN A 161 0.25 -12.64 -6.66
N CYS A 162 1.14 -11.81 -6.09
CA CYS A 162 1.86 -12.17 -4.86
C CYS A 162 2.02 -11.00 -3.89
N PHE A 163 1.02 -10.11 -3.81
CA PHE A 163 1.00 -9.03 -2.81
C PHE A 163 0.97 -9.56 -1.38
N ILE A 164 0.16 -10.61 -1.11
CA ILE A 164 0.06 -11.22 0.21
C ILE A 164 1.38 -11.88 0.63
N PRO A 165 2.00 -12.76 -0.18
CA PRO A 165 3.35 -13.26 0.09
C PRO A 165 4.39 -12.17 0.29
N CYS A 166 4.37 -11.14 -0.54
CA CYS A 166 5.28 -9.99 -0.42
C CYS A 166 5.10 -9.26 0.92
N MET A 167 3.85 -8.96 1.30
CA MET A 167 3.52 -8.34 2.58
C MET A 167 4.07 -9.16 3.75
N ARG A 168 3.81 -10.47 3.78
CA ARG A 168 4.28 -11.40 4.84
C ARG A 168 5.81 -11.42 4.90
N ALA A 169 6.49 -11.56 3.76
CA ALA A 169 7.96 -11.58 3.71
C ALA A 169 8.57 -10.27 4.21
N LYS A 170 8.07 -9.13 3.73
CA LYS A 170 8.55 -7.80 4.17
C LYS A 170 8.27 -7.56 5.65
N TYR A 171 7.08 -7.92 6.14
CA TYR A 171 6.73 -7.83 7.55
C TYR A 171 7.70 -8.65 8.41
N ARG A 172 7.93 -9.92 8.05
CA ARG A 172 8.87 -10.81 8.74
C ARG A 172 10.29 -10.25 8.76
N MET A 173 10.78 -9.77 7.61
CA MET A 173 12.11 -9.15 7.52
C MET A 173 12.24 -7.89 8.39
N ALA A 174 11.18 -7.10 8.47
CA ALA A 174 11.17 -5.91 9.32
C ALA A 174 11.17 -6.27 10.80
N VAL A 175 10.37 -7.26 11.23
CA VAL A 175 10.26 -7.68 12.63
C VAL A 175 11.49 -8.46 13.08
N GLU A 176 11.98 -9.43 12.30
CA GLU A 176 13.08 -10.30 12.71
C GLU A 176 14.47 -9.69 12.46
N LYS A 177 14.61 -8.89 11.39
CA LYS A 177 15.92 -8.43 10.92
C LYS A 177 16.06 -6.89 10.91
N CYS A 178 15.01 -6.15 11.27
CA CYS A 178 14.97 -4.67 11.17
C CYS A 178 15.26 -4.17 9.73
N VAL A 179 14.85 -4.93 8.71
CA VAL A 179 15.01 -4.56 7.31
C VAL A 179 13.66 -4.09 6.77
N TYR A 180 13.42 -2.78 6.74
CA TYR A 180 12.15 -2.16 6.39
C TYR A 180 11.95 -1.92 4.90
N ASN A 181 13.03 -1.97 4.11
CA ASN A 181 13.05 -1.81 2.65
C ASN A 181 13.55 -3.09 1.95
N TYR A 182 13.19 -4.25 2.48
CA TYR A 182 13.52 -5.53 1.86
C TYR A 182 13.02 -5.58 0.43
N GLU A 183 13.90 -5.86 -0.52
CA GLU A 183 13.61 -5.90 -1.96
C GLU A 183 13.10 -7.31 -2.32
N PHE A 184 11.80 -7.51 -2.23
CA PHE A 184 11.16 -8.80 -2.41
C PHE A 184 11.38 -9.38 -3.81
N TYR A 185 11.30 -8.53 -4.84
CA TYR A 185 11.46 -8.91 -6.24
C TYR A 185 12.86 -9.47 -6.59
N MET A 186 13.88 -9.20 -5.79
CA MET A 186 15.25 -9.68 -6.02
C MET A 186 15.49 -11.10 -5.50
N HIS A 187 14.58 -11.62 -4.69
CA HIS A 187 14.72 -12.93 -4.12
C HIS A 187 13.75 -13.86 -4.85
N ASP A 188 14.28 -14.89 -5.53
CA ASP A 188 13.51 -16.02 -6.03
C ASP A 188 12.89 -16.73 -4.82
N VAL A 189 11.82 -16.17 -4.32
CA VAL A 189 11.08 -16.75 -3.22
C VAL A 189 10.31 -17.91 -3.82
N ASP A 190 10.66 -19.12 -3.41
CA ASP A 190 9.79 -20.26 -3.59
C ASP A 190 8.52 -19.95 -2.77
N PHE A 191 7.46 -19.47 -3.48
CA PHE A 191 6.22 -19.02 -2.84
C PHE A 191 5.58 -20.08 -1.95
N GLY A 192 6.00 -21.37 -2.10
CA GLY A 192 5.63 -22.48 -1.22
C GLY A 192 6.02 -22.26 0.24
N ASP A 193 7.11 -21.57 0.51
CA ASP A 193 7.60 -21.33 1.90
C ASP A 193 6.79 -20.23 2.63
N TYR A 194 6.02 -19.43 1.91
CA TYR A 194 5.23 -18.33 2.48
C TYR A 194 3.72 -18.49 2.30
N ALA A 195 3.29 -19.45 1.44
CA ALA A 195 1.89 -19.73 1.20
C ALA A 195 1.38 -20.69 2.29
N GLY A 196 0.83 -20.15 3.36
CA GLY A 196 -0.03 -20.90 4.26
C GLY A 196 0.58 -21.41 5.57
N GLU A 197 1.81 -21.03 5.95
CA GLU A 197 2.21 -21.20 7.34
C GLU A 197 1.69 -20.01 8.17
N PRO A 198 0.90 -20.25 9.22
CA PRO A 198 0.53 -19.21 10.15
C PRO A 198 1.80 -18.61 10.75
N LEU A 199 1.85 -17.28 10.85
CA LEU A 199 3.00 -16.53 11.41
C LEU A 199 3.19 -16.76 12.93
N PHE A 200 2.30 -17.57 13.56
CA PHE A 200 2.35 -17.93 14.98
C PHE A 200 1.87 -19.37 15.21
#